data_8f786611ed02db0d4d831833186d95ea
#
_entry.id   8f786611ed02db0d4d831833186d95ea
#
_cell.length_a   1.000
_cell.length_b   1.000
_cell.length_c   1.000
_cell.angle_alpha   90.00
_cell.angle_beta   90.00
_cell.angle_gamma   90.00
#
_symmetry.space_group_name_H-M   'P 1'
#
loop_
_entity.id
_entity.type
_entity.pdbx_description
1 polymer ?
#
loop_
_entity_poly.entity_id
_entity_poly.type
_entity_poly.pdbx_seq_one_letter_code
_entity_poly.pdbx_strand_id
1 'polypeptide(L)'
;MKKYLNENNYEYYYKYPLNKLTTINNNGYTKYFILIKNIDELINLIKYLKEEKIKYLIIGNGSKLVFLNNYKGVIISLKKLNNITMNEYIVVESGVNILTLVNKIKKFNLGGIEELSGIPSSVGGALVNNAEAHNVSLYDYLVKVLVYKDKLFYLNKEEINYSYRYSSLKNNFIVLKAYFKFKDSNIELIDNNIKKYLNYRKEKQVITYPNIGSIFKNMDNLKVIDIIKKCNLENFKYKNVSLNKKHLNFIDIKGKTKGKYIYIFIKKIQKKVKRILNIDIESEIIFIKWKLDKKKCNIIKVKID
;
A
#
# COMPACT_ATOMS: atom_id res chain seq x y z
N MET A 1 -25.89 -2.52 10.47
CA MET A 1 -24.55 -3.08 10.15
C MET A 1 -24.40 -4.57 10.48
N LYS A 2 -24.37 -5.01 11.76
CA LYS A 2 -24.17 -6.45 12.08
C LYS A 2 -25.28 -7.33 11.49
N LYS A 3 -26.54 -6.91 11.59
CA LYS A 3 -27.70 -7.57 10.99
C LYS A 3 -27.51 -7.71 9.47
N TYR A 4 -27.24 -6.60 8.77
CA TYR A 4 -26.98 -6.58 7.32
C TYR A 4 -25.87 -7.54 6.88
N LEU A 5 -24.73 -7.56 7.60
CA LEU A 5 -23.61 -8.44 7.28
C LEU A 5 -23.97 -9.92 7.41
N ASN A 6 -24.74 -10.28 8.43
CA ASN A 6 -25.21 -11.66 8.65
C ASN A 6 -26.22 -12.09 7.58
N GLU A 7 -27.23 -11.26 7.30
CA GLU A 7 -28.28 -11.55 6.33
C GLU A 7 -27.74 -11.71 4.90
N ASN A 8 -26.61 -11.03 4.58
CA ASN A 8 -25.97 -11.11 3.26
C ASN A 8 -24.71 -11.99 3.26
N ASN A 9 -24.48 -12.82 4.29
CA ASN A 9 -23.38 -13.78 4.39
C ASN A 9 -21.98 -13.21 4.16
N TYR A 10 -21.73 -11.94 4.60
CA TYR A 10 -20.40 -11.34 4.54
C TYR A 10 -19.46 -12.02 5.53
N GLU A 11 -18.20 -12.19 5.10
CA GLU A 11 -17.13 -12.59 6.00
C GLU A 11 -16.57 -11.34 6.70
N TYR A 12 -16.84 -11.22 8.00
CA TYR A 12 -16.42 -10.04 8.75
C TYR A 12 -15.95 -10.38 10.18
N TYR A 13 -15.19 -9.44 10.73
CA TYR A 13 -14.68 -9.49 12.10
C TYR A 13 -15.00 -8.19 12.83
N TYR A 14 -15.43 -8.31 14.08
CA TYR A 14 -15.71 -7.17 14.95
C TYR A 14 -14.52 -6.88 15.87
N LYS A 15 -14.17 -5.60 16.07
CA LYS A 15 -13.00 -5.15 16.85
C LYS A 15 -11.70 -5.84 16.42
N TYR A 16 -11.45 -5.89 15.11
CA TYR A 16 -10.28 -6.58 14.54
C TYR A 16 -8.99 -5.79 14.75
N PRO A 17 -7.89 -6.46 15.18
CA PRO A 17 -6.63 -5.77 15.51
C PRO A 17 -5.97 -5.16 14.27
N LEU A 18 -5.53 -3.91 14.37
CA LEU A 18 -4.89 -3.18 13.26
C LEU A 18 -3.50 -3.71 12.92
N ASN A 19 -2.77 -4.32 13.86
CA ASN A 19 -1.49 -4.94 13.60
C ASN A 19 -1.56 -6.15 12.66
N LYS A 20 -2.74 -6.75 12.47
CA LYS A 20 -2.99 -7.79 11.46
C LYS A 20 -3.31 -7.22 10.07
N LEU A 21 -3.56 -5.92 9.97
CA LEU A 21 -3.94 -5.21 8.74
C LEU A 21 -2.83 -4.34 8.17
N THR A 22 -1.71 -4.19 8.88
CA THR A 22 -0.56 -3.38 8.49
C THR A 22 0.72 -4.18 8.65
N THR A 23 1.74 -3.85 7.88
CA THR A 23 3.06 -4.49 8.00
C THR A 23 3.89 -3.94 9.16
N ILE A 24 3.38 -2.90 9.85
CA ILE A 24 3.96 -2.33 11.05
C ILE A 24 3.17 -2.76 12.28
N ASN A 25 3.82 -2.98 13.41
CA ASN A 25 3.17 -3.48 14.62
C ASN A 25 2.34 -2.39 15.32
N ASN A 26 1.33 -1.88 14.61
CA ASN A 26 0.48 -0.75 14.98
C ASN A 26 -0.62 -1.18 15.96
N ASN A 27 -0.62 -0.63 17.15
CA ASN A 27 -1.66 -0.89 18.14
C ASN A 27 -3.01 -0.31 17.73
N GLY A 28 -4.09 -0.93 18.22
CA GLY A 28 -5.46 -0.50 18.03
C GLY A 28 -6.32 -1.55 17.31
N TYR A 29 -7.57 -1.19 17.06
CA TYR A 29 -8.53 -2.05 16.36
C TYR A 29 -9.38 -1.22 15.37
N THR A 30 -9.93 -1.91 14.37
CA THR A 30 -11.05 -1.40 13.56
C THR A 30 -12.36 -1.94 14.09
N LYS A 31 -13.46 -1.16 13.99
CA LYS A 31 -14.78 -1.60 14.45
C LYS A 31 -15.26 -2.81 13.65
N TYR A 32 -15.15 -2.76 12.32
CA TYR A 32 -15.43 -3.88 11.43
C TYR A 32 -14.31 -4.06 10.43
N PHE A 33 -13.91 -5.29 10.20
CA PHE A 33 -13.04 -5.71 9.11
C PHE A 33 -13.79 -6.70 8.24
N ILE A 34 -13.88 -6.45 6.93
CA ILE A 34 -14.68 -7.25 5.99
C ILE A 34 -13.77 -7.72 4.87
N LEU A 35 -13.84 -9.01 4.55
CA LEU A 35 -13.16 -9.65 3.42
C LEU A 35 -14.16 -9.83 2.27
N ILE A 36 -13.86 -9.22 1.13
CA ILE A 36 -14.72 -9.29 -0.07
C ILE A 36 -14.32 -10.48 -0.92
N LYS A 37 -15.30 -11.29 -1.29
CA LYS A 37 -15.12 -12.52 -2.09
C LYS A 37 -15.29 -12.28 -3.60
N ASN A 38 -16.13 -11.31 -4.00
CA ASN A 38 -16.40 -10.98 -5.40
C ASN A 38 -16.81 -9.50 -5.55
N ILE A 39 -16.89 -9.04 -6.79
CA ILE A 39 -17.16 -7.64 -7.12
C ILE A 39 -18.57 -7.22 -6.71
N ASP A 40 -19.57 -8.07 -6.89
CA ASP A 40 -20.97 -7.75 -6.56
C ASP A 40 -21.15 -7.56 -5.06
N GLU A 41 -20.50 -8.43 -4.26
CA GLU A 41 -20.45 -8.29 -2.79
C GLU A 41 -19.85 -6.92 -2.39
N LEU A 42 -18.78 -6.48 -3.04
CA LEU A 42 -18.18 -5.17 -2.80
C LEU A 42 -19.14 -4.03 -3.13
N ILE A 43 -19.77 -4.08 -4.31
CA ILE A 43 -20.68 -3.03 -4.77
C ILE A 43 -21.86 -2.89 -3.83
N ASN A 44 -22.48 -4.00 -3.46
CA ASN A 44 -23.63 -4.03 -2.55
C ASN A 44 -23.25 -3.49 -1.15
N LEU A 45 -22.09 -3.89 -0.63
CA LEU A 45 -21.58 -3.36 0.62
C LEU A 45 -21.36 -1.85 0.56
N ILE A 46 -20.74 -1.33 -0.53
CA ILE A 46 -20.46 0.11 -0.66
C ILE A 46 -21.75 0.91 -0.77
N LYS A 47 -22.76 0.43 -1.51
CA LYS A 47 -24.08 1.07 -1.59
C LYS A 47 -24.69 1.19 -0.19
N TYR A 48 -24.80 0.08 0.53
CA TYR A 48 -25.29 0.06 1.91
C TYR A 48 -24.51 1.03 2.82
N LEU A 49 -23.17 1.00 2.76
CA LEU A 49 -22.34 1.89 3.61
C LEU A 49 -22.55 3.37 3.29
N LYS A 50 -22.81 3.72 2.00
CA LYS A 50 -23.12 5.09 1.58
C LYS A 50 -24.49 5.54 2.06
N GLU A 51 -25.53 4.71 1.93
CA GLU A 51 -26.89 4.96 2.39
C GLU A 51 -26.91 5.19 3.90
N GLU A 52 -26.27 4.31 4.65
CA GLU A 52 -26.17 4.40 6.11
C GLU A 52 -25.13 5.44 6.59
N LYS A 53 -24.48 6.16 5.69
CA LYS A 53 -23.44 7.15 5.97
C LYS A 53 -22.30 6.60 6.84
N ILE A 54 -22.00 5.30 6.69
CA ILE A 54 -20.94 4.60 7.43
C ILE A 54 -19.61 4.80 6.70
N LYS A 55 -18.61 5.30 7.40
CA LYS A 55 -17.26 5.52 6.87
C LYS A 55 -16.53 4.19 6.67
N TYR A 56 -15.90 4.05 5.52
CA TYR A 56 -15.10 2.88 5.19
C TYR A 56 -13.74 3.25 4.57
N LEU A 57 -12.85 2.30 4.58
CA LEU A 57 -11.51 2.38 3.99
C LEU A 57 -11.23 1.07 3.26
N ILE A 58 -10.89 1.16 1.97
CA ILE A 58 -10.39 0.01 1.21
C ILE A 58 -8.88 -0.11 1.43
N ILE A 59 -8.40 -1.31 1.72
CA ILE A 59 -6.98 -1.57 1.91
C ILE A 59 -6.50 -2.73 1.04
N GLY A 60 -5.25 -2.63 0.56
CA GLY A 60 -4.47 -3.75 0.06
C GLY A 60 -3.73 -4.45 1.21
N ASN A 61 -2.42 -4.65 1.07
CA ASN A 61 -1.59 -5.31 2.09
C ASN A 61 -1.25 -4.42 3.31
N GLY A 62 -1.64 -3.15 3.33
CA GLY A 62 -1.39 -2.24 4.45
C GLY A 62 0.09 -1.88 4.66
N SER A 63 0.94 -2.08 3.65
CA SER A 63 2.40 -1.90 3.75
C SER A 63 2.88 -0.45 3.87
N LYS A 64 1.98 0.51 3.68
CA LYS A 64 2.26 1.96 3.83
C LYS A 64 1.26 2.66 4.76
N LEU A 65 0.45 1.89 5.51
CA LEU A 65 -0.59 2.45 6.38
C LEU A 65 -0.18 2.47 7.84
N VAL A 66 -0.43 3.59 8.51
CA VAL A 66 -0.30 3.74 9.97
C VAL A 66 -1.58 4.35 10.54
N PHE A 67 -2.23 3.67 11.45
CA PHE A 67 -3.41 4.18 12.15
C PHE A 67 -2.99 4.93 13.41
N LEU A 68 -3.38 6.20 13.52
CA LEU A 68 -3.04 7.05 14.67
C LEU A 68 -3.85 6.70 15.92
N ASN A 69 -5.02 6.11 15.75
CA ASN A 69 -5.95 5.68 16.78
C ASN A 69 -6.84 4.54 16.26
N ASN A 70 -7.72 4.01 17.12
CA ASN A 70 -8.72 3.03 16.71
C ASN A 70 -9.55 3.57 15.53
N TYR A 71 -9.82 2.72 14.57
CA TYR A 71 -10.65 3.05 13.41
C TYR A 71 -12.10 2.62 13.68
N LYS A 72 -13.01 3.56 13.96
CA LYS A 72 -14.40 3.26 14.33
C LYS A 72 -15.32 2.98 13.14
N GLY A 73 -14.79 2.98 11.91
CA GLY A 73 -15.50 2.64 10.68
C GLY A 73 -15.30 1.19 10.26
N VAL A 74 -15.47 0.96 8.96
CA VAL A 74 -15.31 -0.32 8.29
C VAL A 74 -14.01 -0.34 7.49
N ILE A 75 -13.17 -1.33 7.69
CA ILE A 75 -12.04 -1.62 6.81
C ILE A 75 -12.43 -2.78 5.90
N ILE A 76 -12.32 -2.57 4.60
CA ILE A 76 -12.65 -3.55 3.56
C ILE A 76 -11.35 -4.01 2.91
N SER A 77 -11.14 -5.32 2.83
CA SER A 77 -10.01 -5.93 2.18
C SER A 77 -10.42 -6.67 0.92
N LEU A 78 -9.70 -6.42 -0.16
CA LEU A 78 -9.90 -7.09 -1.45
C LEU A 78 -8.99 -8.31 -1.63
N LYS A 79 -8.37 -8.83 -0.56
CA LYS A 79 -7.40 -9.95 -0.63
C LYS A 79 -7.98 -11.23 -1.25
N LYS A 80 -9.30 -11.43 -1.18
CA LYS A 80 -9.96 -12.57 -1.80
C LYS A 80 -10.32 -12.36 -3.27
N LEU A 81 -10.22 -11.13 -3.79
CA LEU A 81 -10.19 -10.88 -5.24
C LEU A 81 -8.78 -11.17 -5.74
N ASN A 82 -8.45 -12.44 -5.91
CA ASN A 82 -7.08 -12.90 -6.13
C ASN A 82 -6.91 -13.84 -7.32
N ASN A 83 -7.85 -13.81 -8.25
CA ASN A 83 -7.76 -14.58 -9.48
C ASN A 83 -6.83 -13.94 -10.51
N ILE A 84 -6.16 -14.80 -11.29
CA ILE A 84 -5.37 -14.45 -12.46
C ILE A 84 -5.86 -15.33 -13.61
N THR A 85 -6.35 -14.73 -14.68
CA THR A 85 -6.76 -15.41 -15.90
C THR A 85 -5.94 -14.93 -17.09
N MET A 86 -5.75 -15.79 -18.07
CA MET A 86 -5.01 -15.49 -19.29
C MET A 86 -5.95 -15.68 -20.48
N ASN A 87 -6.20 -14.60 -21.20
CA ASN A 87 -6.90 -14.56 -22.47
C ASN A 87 -6.05 -13.75 -23.45
N GLU A 88 -6.64 -12.79 -24.14
CA GLU A 88 -5.90 -11.79 -24.93
C GLU A 88 -4.92 -10.97 -24.04
N TYR A 89 -5.29 -10.75 -22.78
CA TYR A 89 -4.49 -10.09 -21.74
C TYR A 89 -4.33 -11.02 -20.54
N ILE A 90 -3.29 -10.77 -19.74
CA ILE A 90 -3.24 -11.30 -18.38
C ILE A 90 -4.15 -10.41 -17.51
N VAL A 91 -5.29 -10.96 -17.10
CA VAL A 91 -6.26 -10.27 -16.25
C VAL A 91 -6.03 -10.65 -14.80
N VAL A 92 -5.78 -9.64 -13.98
CA VAL A 92 -5.35 -9.82 -12.58
C VAL A 92 -6.29 -9.07 -11.64
N GLU A 93 -6.87 -9.77 -10.69
CA GLU A 93 -7.67 -9.14 -9.65
C GLU A 93 -6.79 -8.37 -8.65
N SER A 94 -7.32 -7.28 -8.11
CA SER A 94 -6.56 -6.28 -7.33
C SER A 94 -5.95 -6.80 -6.03
N GLY A 95 -6.47 -7.89 -5.48
CA GLY A 95 -5.96 -8.53 -4.26
C GLY A 95 -4.77 -9.46 -4.48
N VAL A 96 -4.43 -9.79 -5.72
CA VAL A 96 -3.26 -10.62 -6.05
C VAL A 96 -1.98 -9.95 -5.54
N ASN A 97 -1.13 -10.71 -4.85
CA ASN A 97 0.19 -10.23 -4.44
C ASN A 97 1.15 -10.16 -5.63
N ILE A 98 2.04 -9.18 -5.64
CA ILE A 98 3.02 -8.99 -6.73
C ILE A 98 3.86 -10.24 -6.97
N LEU A 99 4.42 -10.86 -5.93
CA LEU A 99 5.21 -12.08 -6.08
C LEU A 99 4.38 -13.24 -6.68
N THR A 100 3.10 -13.34 -6.31
CA THR A 100 2.18 -14.33 -6.90
C THR A 100 1.98 -14.07 -8.39
N LEU A 101 1.83 -12.80 -8.79
CA LEU A 101 1.73 -12.41 -10.20
C LEU A 101 3.01 -12.78 -10.97
N VAL A 102 4.19 -12.39 -10.48
CA VAL A 102 5.49 -12.73 -11.10
C VAL A 102 5.62 -14.25 -11.31
N ASN A 103 5.35 -15.04 -10.26
CA ASN A 103 5.43 -16.50 -10.36
C ASN A 103 4.36 -17.12 -11.27
N LYS A 104 3.22 -16.46 -11.44
CA LYS A 104 2.15 -16.96 -12.34
C LYS A 104 2.50 -16.71 -13.80
N ILE A 105 2.93 -15.49 -14.17
CA ILE A 105 3.28 -15.14 -15.55
C ILE A 105 4.53 -15.89 -16.02
N LYS A 106 5.51 -16.15 -15.14
CA LYS A 106 6.66 -17.01 -15.42
C LYS A 106 6.26 -18.35 -16.00
N LYS A 107 5.18 -18.98 -15.50
CA LYS A 107 4.69 -20.29 -15.99
C LYS A 107 4.21 -20.24 -17.45
N PHE A 108 4.02 -19.06 -18.01
CA PHE A 108 3.64 -18.82 -19.40
C PHE A 108 4.80 -18.24 -20.23
N ASN A 109 6.05 -18.33 -19.74
CA ASN A 109 7.23 -17.72 -20.36
C ASN A 109 7.09 -16.20 -20.55
N LEU A 110 6.42 -15.53 -19.62
CA LEU A 110 6.23 -14.08 -19.60
C LEU A 110 6.98 -13.45 -18.44
N GLY A 111 7.62 -12.31 -18.68
CA GLY A 111 8.41 -11.58 -17.70
C GLY A 111 8.38 -10.07 -17.87
N GLY A 112 9.30 -9.39 -17.17
CA GLY A 112 9.52 -7.94 -17.21
C GLY A 112 9.13 -7.21 -15.94
N ILE A 113 8.69 -7.91 -14.88
CA ILE A 113 8.36 -7.34 -13.57
C ILE A 113 9.09 -8.05 -12.41
N GLU A 114 10.19 -8.75 -12.69
CA GLU A 114 10.97 -9.49 -11.70
C GLU A 114 11.54 -8.58 -10.61
N GLU A 115 11.84 -7.32 -10.94
CA GLU A 115 12.27 -6.25 -10.02
C GLU A 115 11.28 -6.03 -8.87
N LEU A 116 10.01 -6.26 -9.15
CA LEU A 116 8.93 -6.05 -8.19
C LEU A 116 8.73 -7.22 -7.20
N SER A 117 9.39 -8.37 -7.40
CA SER A 117 9.21 -9.61 -6.63
C SER A 117 9.31 -9.42 -5.12
N GLY A 118 10.14 -8.48 -4.67
CA GLY A 118 10.30 -8.19 -3.24
C GLY A 118 9.32 -7.18 -2.68
N ILE A 119 8.41 -6.58 -3.46
CA ILE A 119 7.48 -5.55 -2.96
C ILE A 119 6.30 -6.22 -2.26
N PRO A 120 6.05 -5.94 -0.95
CA PRO A 120 4.95 -6.55 -0.20
C PRO A 120 3.62 -5.84 -0.48
N SER A 121 3.22 -5.77 -1.75
CA SER A 121 1.99 -5.09 -2.20
C SER A 121 1.06 -6.04 -2.91
N SER A 122 -0.24 -5.72 -2.89
CA SER A 122 -1.19 -6.25 -3.87
C SER A 122 -1.12 -5.45 -5.17
N VAL A 123 -1.57 -6.03 -6.27
CA VAL A 123 -1.64 -5.38 -7.59
C VAL A 123 -2.43 -4.07 -7.51
N GLY A 124 -3.61 -4.06 -6.90
CA GLY A 124 -4.39 -2.83 -6.72
C GLY A 124 -3.64 -1.78 -5.89
N GLY A 125 -2.95 -2.19 -4.81
CA GLY A 125 -2.13 -1.29 -3.99
C GLY A 125 -0.92 -0.74 -4.74
N ALA A 126 -0.28 -1.56 -5.58
CA ALA A 126 0.85 -1.15 -6.41
C ALA A 126 0.43 -0.14 -7.48
N LEU A 127 -0.69 -0.36 -8.18
CA LEU A 127 -1.22 0.58 -9.17
C LEU A 127 -1.63 1.92 -8.53
N VAL A 128 -2.38 1.89 -7.43
CA VAL A 128 -2.82 3.11 -6.73
C VAL A 128 -1.65 3.97 -6.26
N ASN A 129 -0.51 3.35 -5.88
CA ASN A 129 0.66 4.09 -5.39
C ASN A 129 1.78 4.22 -6.41
N ASN A 130 1.63 3.71 -7.62
CA ASN A 130 2.68 3.51 -8.60
C ASN A 130 3.95 2.97 -7.91
N ALA A 131 3.82 1.74 -7.35
CA ALA A 131 4.93 1.08 -6.68
C ALA A 131 5.96 0.65 -7.71
N GLU A 132 7.21 1.03 -7.48
CA GLU A 132 8.33 0.89 -8.41
C GLU A 132 9.55 0.33 -7.69
N ALA A 133 10.32 -0.49 -8.38
CA ALA A 133 11.65 -0.93 -8.00
C ALA A 133 12.53 -1.01 -9.26
N HIS A 134 13.79 -0.51 -9.17
CA HIS A 134 14.76 -0.53 -10.27
C HIS A 134 14.21 0.06 -11.59
N ASN A 135 13.44 1.16 -11.50
CA ASN A 135 12.78 1.86 -12.60
C ASN A 135 11.72 1.03 -13.34
N VAL A 136 11.24 -0.07 -12.73
CA VAL A 136 10.13 -0.87 -13.27
C VAL A 136 8.91 -0.72 -12.38
N SER A 137 7.75 -0.54 -13.01
CA SER A 137 6.44 -0.49 -12.38
C SER A 137 5.40 -1.34 -13.12
N LEU A 138 4.25 -1.59 -12.52
CA LEU A 138 3.16 -2.30 -13.22
C LEU A 138 2.60 -1.47 -14.39
N TYR A 139 2.77 -0.15 -14.39
CA TYR A 139 2.32 0.72 -15.49
C TYR A 139 3.08 0.47 -16.80
N ASP A 140 4.28 -0.11 -16.76
CA ASP A 140 5.06 -0.39 -17.97
C ASP A 140 4.37 -1.45 -18.86
N TYR A 141 3.56 -2.30 -18.24
CA TYR A 141 2.84 -3.40 -18.88
C TYR A 141 1.31 -3.27 -18.80
N LEU A 142 0.80 -2.22 -18.15
CA LEU A 142 -0.63 -1.99 -17.99
C LEU A 142 -1.28 -1.58 -19.31
N VAL A 143 -2.42 -2.18 -19.62
CA VAL A 143 -3.29 -1.80 -20.74
C VAL A 143 -4.47 -0.99 -20.24
N LYS A 144 -5.23 -1.55 -19.30
CA LYS A 144 -6.41 -0.90 -18.70
C LYS A 144 -6.70 -1.47 -17.32
N VAL A 145 -7.55 -0.77 -16.57
CA VAL A 145 -8.08 -1.24 -15.29
C VAL A 145 -9.59 -1.22 -15.27
N LEU A 146 -10.21 -2.20 -14.61
CA LEU A 146 -11.60 -2.12 -14.19
C LEU A 146 -11.65 -1.46 -12.81
N VAL A 147 -12.39 -0.37 -12.72
CA VAL A 147 -12.54 0.40 -11.48
C VAL A 147 -14.00 0.56 -11.08
N TYR A 148 -14.22 0.78 -9.80
CA TYR A 148 -15.50 1.19 -9.24
C TYR A 148 -15.35 2.55 -8.54
N LYS A 149 -16.28 3.46 -8.82
CA LYS A 149 -16.46 4.71 -8.07
C LYS A 149 -17.92 4.85 -7.64
N ASP A 150 -18.81 5.10 -8.57
CA ASP A 150 -20.26 5.08 -8.40
C ASP A 150 -20.90 4.02 -9.31
N LYS A 151 -20.21 3.65 -10.36
CA LYS A 151 -20.47 2.57 -11.30
C LYS A 151 -19.17 1.88 -11.70
N LEU A 152 -19.29 0.71 -12.32
CA LEU A 152 -18.16 0.02 -12.94
C LEU A 152 -17.84 0.67 -14.29
N PHE A 153 -16.56 0.85 -14.58
CA PHE A 153 -16.07 1.25 -15.90
C PHE A 153 -14.58 0.93 -16.05
N TYR A 154 -14.12 0.92 -17.28
CA TYR A 154 -12.71 0.76 -17.61
C TYR A 154 -12.05 2.15 -17.72
N LEU A 155 -10.78 2.19 -17.32
CA LEU A 155 -9.86 3.26 -17.63
C LEU A 155 -8.69 2.66 -18.40
N ASN A 156 -8.40 3.15 -19.59
CA ASN A 156 -7.20 2.82 -20.32
C ASN A 156 -5.98 3.45 -19.63
N LYS A 157 -4.80 2.92 -19.86
CA LYS A 157 -3.57 3.43 -19.26
C LYS A 157 -3.38 4.93 -19.48
N GLU A 158 -3.71 5.41 -20.68
CA GLU A 158 -3.56 6.80 -21.12
C GLU A 158 -4.49 7.77 -20.37
N GLU A 159 -5.59 7.26 -19.81
CA GLU A 159 -6.54 8.05 -18.99
C GLU A 159 -6.09 8.16 -17.53
N ILE A 160 -4.99 7.48 -17.15
CA ILE A 160 -4.47 7.45 -15.79
C ILE A 160 -3.21 8.31 -15.72
N ASN A 161 -3.29 9.45 -15.03
CA ASN A 161 -2.11 10.23 -14.71
C ASN A 161 -1.31 9.53 -13.62
N TYR A 162 -0.04 9.21 -13.90
CA TYR A 162 0.85 8.59 -12.92
C TYR A 162 2.26 9.16 -13.00
N SER A 163 2.94 9.17 -11.87
CA SER A 163 4.33 9.59 -11.71
C SER A 163 4.96 8.88 -10.52
N TYR A 164 6.18 9.21 -10.16
CA TYR A 164 6.87 8.62 -9.01
C TYR A 164 6.00 8.67 -7.74
N ARG A 165 5.61 7.49 -7.23
CA ARG A 165 4.75 7.32 -6.03
C ARG A 165 3.38 8.01 -6.11
N TYR A 166 2.88 8.21 -7.31
CA TYR A 166 1.59 8.84 -7.53
C TYR A 166 0.81 8.14 -8.64
N SER A 167 -0.51 8.09 -8.48
CA SER A 167 -1.47 7.74 -9.53
C SER A 167 -2.81 8.43 -9.27
N SER A 168 -3.49 8.88 -10.32
CA SER A 168 -4.85 9.46 -10.25
C SER A 168 -5.89 8.46 -9.73
N LEU A 169 -5.58 7.15 -9.74
CA LEU A 169 -6.42 6.12 -9.12
C LEU A 169 -6.62 6.31 -7.62
N LYS A 170 -5.77 7.12 -6.94
CA LYS A 170 -6.00 7.54 -5.54
C LYS A 170 -7.26 8.38 -5.35
N ASN A 171 -7.76 8.99 -6.41
CA ASN A 171 -8.85 9.96 -6.37
C ASN A 171 -10.22 9.26 -6.42
N ASN A 172 -10.54 8.51 -5.36
CA ASN A 172 -11.82 7.84 -5.15
C ASN A 172 -12.13 6.65 -6.08
N PHE A 173 -11.16 6.09 -6.79
CA PHE A 173 -11.32 4.85 -7.53
C PHE A 173 -10.97 3.64 -6.68
N ILE A 174 -11.75 2.56 -6.82
CA ILE A 174 -11.43 1.24 -6.29
C ILE A 174 -11.02 0.39 -7.48
N VAL A 175 -9.74 0.05 -7.55
CA VAL A 175 -9.22 -0.85 -8.59
C VAL A 175 -9.70 -2.27 -8.26
N LEU A 176 -10.34 -2.92 -9.23
CA LEU A 176 -10.91 -4.26 -9.10
C LEU A 176 -10.11 -5.29 -9.91
N LYS A 177 -9.82 -4.98 -11.17
CA LYS A 177 -9.01 -5.80 -12.07
C LYS A 177 -8.04 -4.93 -12.86
N ALA A 178 -6.91 -5.49 -13.21
CA ALA A 178 -5.94 -4.88 -14.12
C ALA A 178 -5.65 -5.83 -15.27
N TYR A 179 -5.44 -5.27 -16.45
CA TYR A 179 -5.21 -5.97 -17.70
C TYR A 179 -3.80 -5.65 -18.17
N PHE A 180 -2.97 -6.66 -18.32
CA PHE A 180 -1.55 -6.51 -18.64
C PHE A 180 -1.18 -7.21 -19.93
N LYS A 181 -0.16 -6.67 -20.61
CA LYS A 181 0.54 -7.32 -21.71
C LYS A 181 2.02 -7.37 -21.38
N PHE A 182 2.46 -8.52 -20.88
CA PHE A 182 3.87 -8.77 -20.52
C PHE A 182 4.68 -9.15 -21.75
N LYS A 183 6.01 -9.19 -21.61
CA LYS A 183 6.94 -9.56 -22.66
C LYS A 183 7.26 -11.06 -22.61
N ASP A 184 7.49 -11.65 -23.77
CA ASP A 184 8.04 -12.99 -23.84
C ASP A 184 9.42 -13.04 -23.19
N SER A 185 9.66 -14.11 -22.43
CA SER A 185 10.91 -14.36 -21.73
C SER A 185 11.09 -15.86 -21.51
N ASN A 186 12.24 -16.30 -21.02
CA ASN A 186 12.43 -17.68 -20.61
C ASN A 186 12.47 -17.84 -19.10
N ILE A 187 12.10 -19.02 -18.62
CA ILE A 187 11.98 -19.32 -17.18
C ILE A 187 13.32 -19.14 -16.47
N GLU A 188 14.43 -19.56 -17.07
CA GLU A 188 15.75 -19.47 -16.45
C GLU A 188 16.17 -18.01 -16.22
N LEU A 189 15.98 -17.13 -17.22
CA LEU A 189 16.25 -15.69 -17.12
C LEU A 189 15.38 -15.06 -16.03
N ILE A 190 14.08 -15.38 -16.02
CA ILE A 190 13.14 -14.86 -15.01
C ILE A 190 13.59 -15.29 -13.60
N ASP A 191 13.93 -16.57 -13.40
CA ASP A 191 14.36 -17.09 -12.10
C ASP A 191 15.68 -16.46 -11.63
N ASN A 192 16.63 -16.26 -12.54
CA ASN A 192 17.89 -15.60 -12.24
C ASN A 192 17.64 -14.13 -11.84
N ASN A 193 16.76 -13.42 -12.53
CA ASN A 193 16.37 -12.05 -12.19
C ASN A 193 15.66 -11.99 -10.84
N ILE A 194 14.68 -12.86 -10.57
CA ILE A 194 14.01 -12.92 -9.27
C ILE A 194 15.03 -13.12 -8.14
N LYS A 195 15.94 -14.11 -8.26
CA LYS A 195 17.00 -14.37 -7.28
C LYS A 195 17.89 -13.15 -7.07
N LYS A 196 18.34 -12.52 -8.16
CA LYS A 196 19.17 -11.30 -8.14
C LYS A 196 18.51 -10.19 -7.34
N TYR A 197 17.26 -9.84 -7.65
CA TYR A 197 16.57 -8.72 -6.99
C TYR A 197 16.16 -9.02 -5.54
N LEU A 198 15.79 -10.26 -5.22
CA LEU A 198 15.53 -10.67 -3.84
C LEU A 198 16.81 -10.63 -3.00
N ASN A 199 17.95 -11.11 -3.53
CA ASN A 199 19.24 -11.04 -2.85
C ASN A 199 19.69 -9.59 -2.64
N TYR A 200 19.63 -8.75 -3.69
CA TYR A 200 19.91 -7.32 -3.57
C TYR A 200 19.09 -6.68 -2.44
N ARG A 201 17.78 -7.00 -2.40
CA ARG A 201 16.90 -6.47 -1.36
C ARG A 201 17.28 -6.98 0.03
N LYS A 202 17.61 -8.28 0.17
CA LYS A 202 18.08 -8.87 1.42
C LYS A 202 19.36 -8.21 1.92
N GLU A 203 20.28 -7.85 1.02
CA GLU A 203 21.53 -7.19 1.36
C GLU A 203 21.34 -5.71 1.73
N LYS A 204 20.53 -4.97 0.99
CA LYS A 204 20.42 -3.50 1.09
C LYS A 204 19.29 -3.01 1.98
N GLN A 205 18.27 -3.83 2.24
CA GLN A 205 17.06 -3.42 2.96
C GLN A 205 16.80 -4.30 4.17
N VAL A 206 15.87 -3.86 5.01
CA VAL A 206 15.32 -4.64 6.11
C VAL A 206 14.11 -5.41 5.58
N ILE A 207 14.21 -6.73 5.51
CA ILE A 207 13.14 -7.59 5.02
C ILE A 207 12.33 -8.25 6.14
N THR A 208 12.79 -8.11 7.40
CA THR A 208 12.10 -8.65 8.57
C THR A 208 10.95 -7.75 9.03
N TYR A 209 9.88 -8.35 9.50
CA TYR A 209 8.75 -7.63 10.09
C TYR A 209 8.92 -7.47 11.61
N PRO A 210 8.36 -6.39 12.19
CA PRO A 210 7.51 -5.36 11.57
C PRO A 210 8.32 -4.29 10.83
N ASN A 211 7.95 -4.00 9.57
CA ASN A 211 8.54 -2.91 8.82
C ASN A 211 7.51 -2.29 7.85
N ILE A 212 7.69 -1.03 7.47
CA ILE A 212 6.80 -0.26 6.62
C ILE A 212 7.47 0.17 5.29
N GLY A 213 8.68 -0.35 5.04
CA GLY A 213 9.52 0.09 3.92
C GLY A 213 10.03 1.52 4.10
N SER A 214 10.39 2.15 2.98
CA SER A 214 10.84 3.55 2.98
C SER A 214 9.79 4.48 3.58
N ILE A 215 10.22 5.37 4.48
CA ILE A 215 9.34 6.34 5.16
C ILE A 215 9.24 7.67 4.42
N PHE A 216 10.23 8.01 3.60
CA PHE A 216 10.25 9.21 2.78
C PHE A 216 10.47 8.87 1.30
N LYS A 217 9.94 9.71 0.41
CA LYS A 217 10.23 9.69 -1.00
C LYS A 217 11.64 10.21 -1.26
N ASN A 218 12.33 9.63 -2.24
CA ASN A 218 13.54 10.27 -2.77
C ASN A 218 13.14 11.52 -3.58
N MET A 219 14.06 12.46 -3.70
CA MET A 219 13.95 13.62 -4.58
C MET A 219 14.75 13.35 -5.86
N ASP A 220 14.46 14.06 -6.95
CA ASP A 220 15.00 13.76 -8.28
C ASP A 220 16.53 13.59 -8.30
N ASN A 221 17.27 14.44 -7.59
CA ASN A 221 18.72 14.41 -7.54
C ASN A 221 19.32 14.09 -6.15
N LEU A 222 18.47 13.76 -5.16
CA LEU A 222 18.92 13.57 -3.78
C LEU A 222 18.24 12.35 -3.13
N LYS A 223 19.07 11.40 -2.72
CA LYS A 223 18.58 10.28 -1.90
C LYS A 223 18.33 10.77 -0.48
N VAL A 224 17.17 10.46 0.08
CA VAL A 224 16.82 10.82 1.48
C VAL A 224 17.83 10.26 2.49
N ILE A 225 18.48 9.14 2.20
CA ILE A 225 19.55 8.59 3.05
C ILE A 225 20.68 9.60 3.22
N ASP A 226 21.07 10.28 2.14
CA ASP A 226 22.18 11.26 2.17
C ASP A 226 21.74 12.53 2.89
N ILE A 227 20.48 12.95 2.74
CA ILE A 227 19.89 14.05 3.50
C ILE A 227 19.92 13.76 5.01
N ILE A 228 19.50 12.55 5.41
CA ILE A 228 19.52 12.11 6.82
C ILE A 228 20.93 12.15 7.41
N LYS A 229 21.94 11.69 6.64
CA LYS A 229 23.36 11.74 7.04
C LYS A 229 23.86 13.19 7.16
N LYS A 230 23.61 14.05 6.16
CA LYS A 230 23.98 15.47 6.21
C LYS A 230 23.39 16.21 7.41
N CYS A 231 22.25 15.73 7.93
CA CYS A 231 21.63 16.30 9.13
C CYS A 231 22.08 15.65 10.44
N ASN A 232 23.01 14.69 10.42
CA ASN A 232 23.46 13.91 11.58
C ASN A 232 22.28 13.25 12.33
N LEU A 233 21.33 12.63 11.58
CA LEU A 233 20.11 12.06 12.12
C LEU A 233 20.13 10.51 12.19
N GLU A 234 21.24 9.83 11.88
CA GLU A 234 21.34 8.37 11.80
C GLU A 234 20.93 7.67 13.09
N ASN A 235 21.23 8.29 14.23
CA ASN A 235 20.87 7.76 15.56
C ASN A 235 19.57 8.35 16.12
N PHE A 236 18.78 9.04 15.28
CA PHE A 236 17.54 9.68 15.74
C PHE A 236 16.52 8.64 16.20
N LYS A 237 15.96 8.87 17.37
CA LYS A 237 14.92 8.02 17.99
C LYS A 237 13.83 8.87 18.65
N TYR A 238 12.63 8.33 18.70
CA TYR A 238 11.52 8.88 19.47
C TYR A 238 10.69 7.75 20.08
N LYS A 239 10.64 7.67 21.41
CA LYS A 239 10.03 6.55 22.14
C LYS A 239 10.67 5.22 21.70
N ASN A 240 9.87 4.25 21.26
CA ASN A 240 10.31 2.96 20.77
C ASN A 240 10.50 2.87 19.24
N VAL A 241 10.56 4.02 18.55
CA VAL A 241 10.79 4.14 17.09
C VAL A 241 12.16 4.76 16.86
N SER A 242 12.97 4.16 15.99
CA SER A 242 14.29 4.66 15.58
C SER A 242 14.48 4.48 14.08
N LEU A 243 15.43 5.22 13.49
CA LEU A 243 15.92 4.88 12.16
C LEU A 243 16.64 3.54 12.20
N ASN A 244 16.50 2.78 11.11
CA ASN A 244 17.19 1.51 10.96
C ASN A 244 18.65 1.73 10.55
N LYS A 245 19.61 1.06 11.20
CA LYS A 245 21.04 1.23 10.93
C LYS A 245 21.48 0.72 9.56
N LYS A 246 20.83 -0.32 9.05
CA LYS A 246 21.14 -0.90 7.73
C LYS A 246 20.61 -0.03 6.57
N HIS A 247 19.45 0.62 6.78
CA HIS A 247 18.83 1.45 5.76
C HIS A 247 18.10 2.64 6.40
N LEU A 248 18.73 3.81 6.40
CA LEU A 248 18.28 5.00 7.12
C LEU A 248 16.91 5.55 6.70
N ASN A 249 16.38 5.14 5.55
CA ASN A 249 15.01 5.47 5.14
C ASN A 249 13.97 4.41 5.62
N PHE A 250 14.36 3.52 6.53
CA PHE A 250 13.49 2.54 7.20
C PHE A 250 13.46 2.82 8.70
N ILE A 251 12.47 2.27 9.39
CA ILE A 251 12.35 2.40 10.86
C ILE A 251 12.34 1.05 11.53
N ASP A 252 12.95 1.01 12.71
CA ASP A 252 12.84 -0.08 13.66
C ASP A 252 11.85 0.28 14.76
N ILE A 253 11.06 -0.70 15.17
CA ILE A 253 10.11 -0.59 16.25
C ILE A 253 10.36 -1.68 17.27
N LYS A 254 10.67 -1.29 18.51
CA LYS A 254 10.81 -2.22 19.61
C LYS A 254 9.45 -2.56 20.23
N GLY A 255 8.96 -3.78 19.96
CA GLY A 255 7.66 -4.24 20.44
C GLY A 255 6.48 -3.57 19.73
N LYS A 256 5.33 -3.47 20.41
CA LYS A 256 4.13 -2.80 19.90
C LYS A 256 4.26 -1.28 20.01
N THR A 257 3.75 -0.53 19.02
CA THR A 257 3.82 0.94 19.03
C THR A 257 2.47 1.59 18.77
N LYS A 258 2.29 2.82 19.29
CA LYS A 258 1.17 3.68 18.91
C LYS A 258 1.50 4.38 17.59
N GLY A 259 0.60 4.37 16.62
CA GLY A 259 0.79 5.08 15.36
C GLY A 259 1.14 6.56 15.52
N LYS A 260 0.63 7.20 16.59
CA LYS A 260 1.01 8.58 16.96
C LYS A 260 2.53 8.74 17.18
N TYR A 261 3.23 7.73 17.67
CA TYR A 261 4.70 7.83 17.89
C TYR A 261 5.45 7.81 16.55
N ILE A 262 5.01 6.98 15.60
CA ILE A 262 5.55 6.96 14.24
C ILE A 262 5.31 8.31 13.55
N TYR A 263 4.10 8.87 13.67
CA TYR A 263 3.76 10.18 13.13
C TYR A 263 4.66 11.29 13.68
N ILE A 264 4.79 11.37 15.01
CA ILE A 264 5.65 12.37 15.67
C ILE A 264 7.12 12.18 15.29
N PHE A 265 7.60 10.94 15.20
CA PHE A 265 8.96 10.60 14.77
C PHE A 265 9.24 11.19 13.37
N ILE A 266 8.38 10.91 12.40
CA ILE A 266 8.51 11.41 11.02
C ILE A 266 8.45 12.94 10.98
N LYS A 267 7.49 13.56 11.67
CA LYS A 267 7.39 15.04 11.75
C LYS A 267 8.63 15.69 12.37
N LYS A 268 9.24 15.05 13.37
CA LYS A 268 10.47 15.58 13.99
C LYS A 268 11.66 15.51 13.01
N ILE A 269 11.78 14.46 12.21
CA ILE A 269 12.81 14.36 11.16
C ILE A 269 12.58 15.44 10.11
N GLN A 270 11.36 15.57 9.57
CA GLN A 270 11.00 16.60 8.59
C GLN A 270 11.37 18.00 9.11
N LYS A 271 10.98 18.35 10.35
CA LYS A 271 11.32 19.63 10.98
C LYS A 271 12.84 19.86 11.09
N LYS A 272 13.59 18.84 11.46
CA LYS A 272 15.06 18.96 11.58
C LYS A 272 15.72 19.16 10.22
N VAL A 273 15.32 18.37 9.21
CA VAL A 273 15.83 18.52 7.83
C VAL A 273 15.52 19.91 7.29
N LYS A 274 14.26 20.38 7.43
CA LYS A 274 13.87 21.74 7.01
C LYS A 274 14.71 22.82 7.68
N ARG A 275 14.95 22.70 8.99
CA ARG A 275 15.75 23.67 9.75
C ARG A 275 17.22 23.70 9.33
N ILE A 276 17.82 22.53 9.04
CA ILE A 276 19.26 22.41 8.78
C ILE A 276 19.60 22.69 7.31
N LEU A 277 18.81 22.16 6.38
CA LEU A 277 19.08 22.20 4.95
C LEU A 277 18.11 23.07 4.14
N ASN A 278 17.05 23.60 4.76
CA ASN A 278 15.92 24.25 4.10
C ASN A 278 15.21 23.37 3.04
N ILE A 279 15.25 22.03 3.20
CA ILE A 279 14.64 21.05 2.29
C ILE A 279 13.38 20.50 2.94
N ASP A 280 12.30 20.35 2.15
CA ASP A 280 11.08 19.65 2.54
C ASP A 280 11.13 18.22 2.00
N ILE A 281 11.16 17.22 2.89
CA ILE A 281 11.10 15.79 2.53
C ILE A 281 9.69 15.26 2.72
N GLU A 282 9.15 14.60 1.67
CA GLU A 282 7.78 14.06 1.68
C GLU A 282 7.74 12.62 2.21
N SER A 283 6.75 12.33 3.06
CA SER A 283 6.54 10.97 3.58
C SER A 283 5.80 10.08 2.58
N GLU A 284 6.27 8.83 2.42
CA GLU A 284 5.50 7.78 1.73
C GLU A 284 4.41 7.14 2.60
N ILE A 285 4.43 7.42 3.93
CA ILE A 285 3.49 6.80 4.87
C ILE A 285 2.15 7.50 4.83
N ILE A 286 1.09 6.71 4.74
CA ILE A 286 -0.29 7.18 4.78
C ILE A 286 -0.80 7.04 6.22
N PHE A 287 -1.00 8.18 6.89
CA PHE A 287 -1.54 8.20 8.24
C PHE A 287 -3.07 8.27 8.22
N ILE A 288 -3.70 7.32 8.89
CA ILE A 288 -5.14 7.26 9.02
C ILE A 288 -5.53 7.72 10.43
N LYS A 289 -6.30 8.81 10.50
CA LYS A 289 -6.83 9.36 11.74
C LYS A 289 -8.36 9.27 11.73
N TRP A 290 -8.92 8.61 12.73
CA TRP A 290 -10.35 8.71 13.00
C TRP A 290 -10.63 9.96 13.83
N LYS A 291 -11.35 10.94 13.29
CA LYS A 291 -11.88 12.08 14.04
C LYS A 291 -13.38 11.87 14.27
N LEU A 292 -13.77 12.05 15.52
CA LEU A 292 -15.17 12.30 15.88
C LEU A 292 -15.41 13.79 15.63
N ASP A 293 -15.90 14.14 14.46
CA ASP A 293 -16.42 15.48 14.25
C ASP A 293 -17.88 15.50 14.74
N LYS A 294 -18.21 16.40 15.65
CA LYS A 294 -19.57 16.49 16.22
C LYS A 294 -20.64 16.83 15.17
N LYS A 295 -20.23 17.26 13.95
CA LYS A 295 -21.13 17.63 12.83
C LYS A 295 -20.92 16.85 11.52
N LYS A 296 -19.76 16.28 11.26
CA LYS A 296 -19.50 15.40 10.09
C LYS A 296 -18.34 14.43 10.40
N CYS A 297 -18.58 13.12 10.36
CA CYS A 297 -17.52 12.12 10.47
C CYS A 297 -16.62 12.19 9.23
N ASN A 298 -15.47 12.83 9.26
CA ASN A 298 -14.52 12.84 8.16
C ASN A 298 -13.34 11.89 8.42
N ILE A 299 -13.08 11.00 7.46
CA ILE A 299 -11.81 10.30 7.38
C ILE A 299 -10.80 11.32 6.85
N ILE A 300 -9.91 11.76 7.72
CA ILE A 300 -8.80 12.59 7.28
C ILE A 300 -7.65 11.61 6.98
N LYS A 301 -7.36 11.41 5.67
CA LYS A 301 -6.01 11.04 5.28
C LYS A 301 -5.16 12.24 5.66
N VAL A 302 -4.41 12.14 6.76
CA VAL A 302 -3.48 13.19 7.13
C VAL A 302 -2.38 13.12 6.10
N LYS A 303 -2.49 13.96 5.03
CA LYS A 303 -1.32 14.31 4.27
C LYS A 303 -0.36 14.96 5.27
N ILE A 304 0.87 14.54 5.23
CA ILE A 304 1.96 15.25 5.87
C ILE A 304 2.41 16.25 4.80
N ASP A 305 1.83 17.46 4.85
CA ASP A 305 2.39 18.60 4.16
C ASP A 305 3.65 19.03 4.89
#